data_b1f6573b69c68e19435d1d8b5f8d4af6
#
_entry.id   b1f6573b69c68e19435d1d8b5f8d4af6
#
_cell.length_a   1.000
_cell.length_b   1.000
_cell.length_c   1.000
_cell.angle_alpha   90.00
_cell.angle_beta   90.00
_cell.angle_gamma   90.00
#
_symmetry.space_group_name_H-M   'P 1'
#
loop_
_entity.id
_entity.type
_entity.pdbx_description
1 polymer ?
#
loop_
_entity_poly.entity_id
_entity_poly.type
_entity_poly.pdbx_seq_one_letter_code
_entity_poly.pdbx_strand_id
1 'polypeptide(L)'
;NFQNDTVYIVGNTIKGTVNGISSVYWNSSASVAYIKNNFIIHQYAGIYMLTFPNTPIANLIYNNTIYGEVYSFSNYGVFIATVPTNAIVEIMNNVIDAFNSGTKFGINVNNLNGQANAYYNHIDNGFNSPIAGSLTFSGNNTTNSPVGINLTTGVLNPGNTAIDGGNPANPFYDLDLTVGDAGAYGGSFSLANYFPLHSGGARIYSVAFPFNIRSGNTLNVKASGYEDRKSVV
;
A
#
# COMPACT_ATOMS: atom_id res chain seq x y z
N ASN A 1 -13.11 -19.27 8.29
CA ASN A 1 -11.94 -20.05 7.81
C ASN A 1 -11.79 -19.83 6.31
N PHE A 2 -10.86 -18.94 5.95
CA PHE A 2 -10.44 -18.78 4.56
C PHE A 2 -9.35 -19.83 4.32
N GLN A 3 -9.67 -20.91 3.61
CA GLN A 3 -8.68 -21.89 3.16
C GLN A 3 -8.39 -21.61 1.68
N ASN A 4 -7.13 -21.36 1.34
CA ASN A 4 -6.63 -21.10 -0.01
C ASN A 4 -7.22 -19.85 -0.68
N ASP A 5 -7.66 -18.86 0.10
CA ASP A 5 -8.30 -17.66 -0.42
C ASP A 5 -7.33 -16.47 -0.39
N THR A 6 -7.46 -15.61 -1.39
CA THR A 6 -6.79 -14.31 -1.39
C THR A 6 -7.73 -13.26 -0.80
N VAL A 7 -7.25 -12.53 0.21
CA VAL A 7 -7.98 -11.40 0.79
C VAL A 7 -7.51 -10.11 0.12
N TYR A 8 -8.43 -9.42 -0.52
CA TYR A 8 -8.19 -8.11 -1.12
C TYR A 8 -8.81 -7.00 -0.28
N ILE A 9 -8.00 -6.06 0.17
CA ILE A 9 -8.42 -4.80 0.79
C ILE A 9 -7.91 -3.69 -0.11
N VAL A 10 -8.74 -3.21 -1.02
CA VAL A 10 -8.34 -2.37 -2.14
C VAL A 10 -9.28 -1.19 -2.32
N GLY A 11 -8.73 0.00 -2.52
CA GLY A 11 -9.51 1.18 -2.92
C GLY A 11 -10.45 1.70 -1.84
N ASN A 12 -10.08 1.59 -0.56
CA ASN A 12 -10.92 2.05 0.54
C ASN A 12 -10.40 3.38 1.12
N THR A 13 -11.33 4.19 1.63
CA THR A 13 -11.04 5.31 2.51
C THR A 13 -11.48 4.95 3.92
N ILE A 14 -10.53 4.85 4.85
CA ILE A 14 -10.73 4.41 6.23
C ILE A 14 -10.28 5.54 7.16
N LYS A 15 -11.18 6.06 7.99
CA LYS A 15 -10.90 7.23 8.85
C LYS A 15 -11.44 7.06 10.26
N GLY A 16 -10.75 7.69 11.21
CA GLY A 16 -11.21 7.82 12.60
C GLY A 16 -11.12 6.53 13.40
N THR A 17 -10.20 5.65 13.10
CA THR A 17 -10.02 4.35 13.76
C THR A 17 -8.75 4.32 14.59
N VAL A 18 -8.72 3.49 15.66
CA VAL A 18 -7.49 3.23 16.41
C VAL A 18 -6.47 2.55 15.48
N ASN A 19 -6.87 1.44 14.85
CA ASN A 19 -6.14 0.81 13.76
C ASN A 19 -6.95 0.94 12.48
N GLY A 20 -6.32 1.33 11.37
CA GLY A 20 -6.97 1.41 10.06
C GLY A 20 -7.39 0.02 9.57
N ILE A 21 -6.42 -0.82 9.30
CA ILE A 21 -6.59 -2.22 8.91
C ILE A 21 -5.92 -3.08 9.97
N SER A 22 -6.64 -4.01 10.56
CA SER A 22 -6.09 -4.91 11.57
C SER A 22 -6.40 -6.37 11.25
N SER A 23 -5.39 -7.22 11.28
CA SER A 23 -5.55 -8.67 11.25
C SER A 23 -5.42 -9.24 12.65
N VAL A 24 -6.37 -10.04 13.04
CA VAL A 24 -6.35 -10.69 14.36
C VAL A 24 -5.69 -12.07 14.28
N TYR A 25 -6.03 -12.89 13.31
CA TYR A 25 -5.40 -14.21 13.10
C TYR A 25 -5.64 -14.74 11.68
N TRP A 26 -4.57 -15.21 11.04
CA TRP A 26 -4.64 -16.01 9.82
C TRP A 26 -4.45 -17.49 10.23
N ASN A 27 -5.49 -18.27 10.10
CA ASN A 27 -5.47 -19.68 10.51
C ASN A 27 -5.30 -20.65 9.33
N SER A 28 -4.80 -20.17 8.21
CA SER A 28 -4.58 -21.00 7.01
C SER A 28 -3.20 -20.76 6.44
N SER A 29 -2.51 -21.85 6.12
CA SER A 29 -1.18 -21.82 5.51
C SER A 29 -1.16 -21.47 4.02
N ALA A 30 -2.31 -21.25 3.41
CA ALA A 30 -2.41 -21.07 1.96
C ALA A 30 -3.14 -19.78 1.51
N SER A 31 -3.52 -18.94 2.45
CA SER A 31 -4.13 -17.61 2.14
C SER A 31 -3.08 -16.54 1.97
N VAL A 32 -3.40 -15.50 1.21
CA VAL A 32 -2.56 -14.30 1.04
C VAL A 32 -3.37 -13.04 1.25
N ALA A 33 -2.70 -11.97 1.68
CA ALA A 33 -3.29 -10.66 1.88
C ALA A 33 -2.74 -9.66 0.85
N TYR A 34 -3.63 -8.98 0.15
CA TYR A 34 -3.32 -7.84 -0.72
C TYR A 34 -4.00 -6.58 -0.18
N ILE A 35 -3.21 -5.73 0.47
CA ILE A 35 -3.64 -4.45 1.05
C ILE A 35 -3.08 -3.35 0.17
N LYS A 36 -3.90 -2.74 -0.68
CA LYS A 36 -3.40 -1.80 -1.68
C LYS A 36 -4.36 -0.67 -2.00
N ASN A 37 -3.78 0.46 -2.37
CA ASN A 37 -4.49 1.66 -2.82
C ASN A 37 -5.57 2.13 -1.83
N ASN A 38 -5.31 2.02 -0.54
CA ASN A 38 -6.19 2.52 0.51
C ASN A 38 -5.68 3.86 1.04
N PHE A 39 -6.60 4.76 1.33
CA PHE A 39 -6.33 5.95 2.12
C PHE A 39 -6.77 5.73 3.56
N ILE A 40 -5.84 5.76 4.50
CA ILE A 40 -6.04 5.37 5.89
C ILE A 40 -5.65 6.52 6.81
N ILE A 41 -6.59 6.97 7.66
CA ILE A 41 -6.32 7.89 8.78
C ILE A 41 -6.59 7.13 10.07
N HIS A 42 -5.58 7.06 10.94
CA HIS A 42 -5.60 6.23 12.14
C HIS A 42 -4.99 6.94 13.34
N GLN A 43 -5.18 6.37 14.55
CA GLN A 43 -4.61 6.90 15.78
C GLN A 43 -3.37 6.12 16.24
N TYR A 44 -3.37 4.78 16.18
CA TYR A 44 -2.28 3.93 16.67
C TYR A 44 -1.48 3.28 15.52
N ALA A 45 -2.13 2.53 14.64
CA ALA A 45 -1.47 1.93 13.49
C ALA A 45 -2.35 1.98 12.24
N GLY A 46 -1.76 2.38 11.10
CA GLY A 46 -2.45 2.37 9.81
C GLY A 46 -2.78 0.95 9.38
N ILE A 47 -1.76 0.10 9.32
CA ILE A 47 -1.89 -1.32 9.04
C ILE A 47 -1.24 -2.08 10.20
N TYR A 48 -2.04 -2.83 10.95
CA TYR A 48 -1.62 -3.61 12.11
C TYR A 48 -1.80 -5.10 11.83
N MET A 49 -0.68 -5.83 11.64
CA MET A 49 -0.69 -7.26 11.35
C MET A 49 -0.06 -8.03 12.51
N LEU A 50 -0.85 -8.84 13.21
CA LEU A 50 -0.31 -9.72 14.26
C LEU A 50 0.57 -10.82 13.67
N THR A 51 0.11 -11.42 12.57
CA THR A 51 0.87 -12.42 11.82
C THR A 51 0.36 -12.49 10.38
N PHE A 52 1.12 -13.14 9.52
CA PHE A 52 0.72 -13.45 8.14
C PHE A 52 0.50 -14.95 7.97
N PRO A 53 -0.19 -15.38 6.89
CA PRO A 53 -0.22 -16.78 6.50
C PRO A 53 1.20 -17.32 6.30
N ASN A 54 1.44 -18.53 6.80
CA ASN A 54 2.75 -19.20 6.67
C ASN A 54 2.88 -19.86 5.28
N THR A 55 2.93 -19.06 4.24
CA THR A 55 2.97 -19.48 2.83
C THR A 55 4.09 -18.76 2.09
N PRO A 56 4.75 -19.40 1.10
CA PRO A 56 5.74 -18.75 0.25
C PRO A 56 5.14 -17.80 -0.80
N ILE A 57 3.82 -17.63 -0.83
CA ILE A 57 3.18 -16.65 -1.69
C ILE A 57 3.27 -15.28 -1.03
N ALA A 58 3.72 -14.26 -1.76
CA ALA A 58 3.93 -12.94 -1.21
C ALA A 58 2.63 -12.26 -0.77
N ASN A 59 2.61 -11.80 0.48
CA ASN A 59 1.62 -10.86 0.99
C ASN A 59 2.04 -9.45 0.59
N LEU A 60 1.11 -8.64 0.11
CA LEU A 60 1.42 -7.34 -0.49
C LEU A 60 0.78 -6.20 0.29
N ILE A 61 1.60 -5.27 0.76
CA ILE A 61 1.19 -3.98 1.34
C ILE A 61 1.77 -2.89 0.44
N TYR A 62 1.01 -2.42 -0.53
CA TYR A 62 1.54 -1.46 -1.48
C TYR A 62 0.54 -0.40 -1.95
N ASN A 63 1.08 0.73 -2.38
CA ASN A 63 0.30 1.87 -2.85
C ASN A 63 -0.77 2.33 -1.84
N ASN A 64 -0.48 2.32 -0.53
CA ASN A 64 -1.39 2.90 0.46
C ASN A 64 -0.89 4.30 0.85
N THR A 65 -1.82 5.22 1.08
CA THR A 65 -1.56 6.51 1.73
C THR A 65 -2.04 6.41 3.17
N ILE A 66 -1.13 6.55 4.12
CA ILE A 66 -1.35 6.31 5.54
C ILE A 66 -1.01 7.57 6.31
N TYR A 67 -1.94 8.07 7.12
CA TYR A 67 -1.74 9.23 7.99
C TYR A 67 -2.11 8.92 9.43
N GLY A 68 -1.14 9.12 10.32
CA GLY A 68 -1.33 9.00 11.76
C GLY A 68 -1.83 10.30 12.36
N GLU A 69 -3.02 10.30 12.96
CA GLU A 69 -3.52 11.40 13.76
C GLU A 69 -2.82 11.49 15.13
N VAL A 70 -3.12 12.53 15.87
CA VAL A 70 -2.59 12.76 17.22
C VAL A 70 -2.95 11.59 18.15
N TYR A 71 -1.91 10.90 18.64
CA TYR A 71 -2.05 9.91 19.70
C TYR A 71 -0.96 10.14 20.78
N SER A 72 -1.30 9.91 22.02
CA SER A 72 -0.42 10.27 23.16
C SER A 72 0.77 9.32 23.36
N PHE A 73 0.83 8.20 22.62
CA PHE A 73 1.89 7.19 22.76
C PHE A 73 2.67 7.01 21.44
N SER A 74 2.69 5.77 20.93
CA SER A 74 3.36 5.46 19.66
C SER A 74 2.38 5.43 18.50
N ASN A 75 2.83 5.86 17.33
CA ASN A 75 2.10 5.84 16.08
C ASN A 75 2.90 5.03 15.05
N TYR A 76 2.23 4.11 14.35
CA TYR A 76 2.83 3.24 13.36
C TYR A 76 2.12 3.39 12.01
N GLY A 77 2.85 3.64 10.95
CA GLY A 77 2.28 3.53 9.60
C GLY A 77 1.91 2.07 9.29
N VAL A 78 2.90 1.20 9.30
CA VAL A 78 2.74 -0.26 9.17
C VAL A 78 3.42 -0.94 10.35
N PHE A 79 2.66 -1.73 11.11
CA PHE A 79 3.17 -2.55 12.20
C PHE A 79 2.92 -4.03 11.93
N ILE A 80 3.99 -4.82 11.98
CA ILE A 80 3.96 -6.28 11.81
C ILE A 80 4.56 -6.91 13.06
N ALA A 81 3.75 -7.63 13.83
CA ALA A 81 4.22 -8.28 15.05
C ALA A 81 5.06 -9.53 14.74
N THR A 82 4.65 -10.35 13.78
CA THR A 82 5.38 -11.56 13.41
C THR A 82 5.25 -11.88 11.92
N VAL A 83 6.38 -12.17 11.27
CA VAL A 83 6.45 -12.77 9.94
C VAL A 83 6.86 -14.23 10.11
N PRO A 84 5.97 -15.22 9.85
CA PRO A 84 6.28 -16.64 9.98
C PRO A 84 7.36 -17.13 9.01
N THR A 85 7.98 -18.29 9.30
CA THR A 85 9.17 -18.80 8.62
C THR A 85 9.06 -18.89 7.10
N ASN A 86 7.91 -19.28 6.57
CA ASN A 86 7.71 -19.39 5.11
C ASN A 86 6.98 -18.15 4.52
N ALA A 87 6.59 -17.19 5.36
CA ALA A 87 5.86 -16.04 4.87
C ALA A 87 6.80 -15.04 4.19
N ILE A 88 6.30 -14.46 3.10
CA ILE A 88 6.92 -13.35 2.39
C ILE A 88 5.99 -12.14 2.49
N VAL A 89 6.53 -11.00 2.88
CA VAL A 89 5.79 -9.73 2.95
C VAL A 89 6.53 -8.68 2.15
N GLU A 90 5.85 -8.10 1.17
CA GLU A 90 6.34 -7.01 0.35
C GLU A 90 5.63 -5.71 0.74
N ILE A 91 6.39 -4.71 1.16
CA ILE A 91 5.92 -3.39 1.59
C ILE A 91 6.51 -2.36 0.64
N MET A 92 5.73 -1.86 -0.31
CA MET A 92 6.27 -0.99 -1.34
C MET A 92 5.31 0.12 -1.78
N ASN A 93 5.87 1.19 -2.31
CA ASN A 93 5.12 2.31 -2.86
C ASN A 93 4.09 2.91 -1.88
N ASN A 94 4.27 2.76 -0.58
CA ASN A 94 3.38 3.39 0.39
C ASN A 94 3.86 4.81 0.69
N VAL A 95 2.90 5.69 0.96
CA VAL A 95 3.12 7.03 1.49
C VAL A 95 2.68 7.03 2.94
N ILE A 96 3.57 7.38 3.85
CA ILE A 96 3.35 7.32 5.29
C ILE A 96 3.71 8.67 5.92
N ASP A 97 2.73 9.30 6.55
CA ASP A 97 2.85 10.57 7.25
C ASP A 97 2.14 10.51 8.61
N ALA A 98 2.47 11.38 9.52
CA ALA A 98 1.83 11.45 10.84
C ALA A 98 1.92 12.85 11.44
N PHE A 99 0.93 13.21 12.24
CA PHE A 99 0.95 14.43 13.03
C PHE A 99 2.17 14.48 13.97
N ASN A 100 2.74 15.69 14.16
CA ASN A 100 4.00 15.91 14.87
C ASN A 100 3.91 15.78 16.41
N SER A 101 3.38 14.66 16.92
CA SER A 101 3.36 14.37 18.36
C SER A 101 3.63 12.90 18.66
N GLY A 102 4.29 12.62 19.79
CA GLY A 102 4.63 11.26 20.23
C GLY A 102 5.75 10.59 19.44
N THR A 103 5.99 9.31 19.73
CA THR A 103 6.96 8.50 19.02
C THR A 103 6.35 7.92 17.75
N LYS A 104 7.01 8.11 16.62
CA LYS A 104 6.51 7.72 15.30
C LYS A 104 7.40 6.69 14.63
N PHE A 105 6.77 5.63 14.15
CA PHE A 105 7.39 4.56 13.37
C PHE A 105 6.71 4.47 12.01
N GLY A 106 7.45 4.57 10.93
CA GLY A 106 6.89 4.42 9.59
C GLY A 106 6.52 2.95 9.32
N ILE A 107 7.52 2.10 9.19
CA ILE A 107 7.37 0.65 9.04
C ILE A 107 8.12 -0.02 10.20
N ASN A 108 7.44 -0.90 10.93
CA ASN A 108 8.03 -1.65 12.03
C ASN A 108 7.69 -3.15 11.93
N VAL A 109 8.73 -3.99 11.87
CA VAL A 109 8.61 -5.46 11.88
C VAL A 109 9.31 -6.01 13.10
N ASN A 110 8.55 -6.51 14.08
CA ASN A 110 9.13 -6.94 15.37
C ASN A 110 9.83 -8.31 15.29
N ASN A 111 9.13 -9.35 14.87
CA ASN A 111 9.67 -10.71 14.80
C ASN A 111 9.71 -11.19 13.36
N LEU A 112 10.90 -11.30 12.81
CA LEU A 112 11.14 -11.76 11.45
C LEU A 112 11.70 -13.19 11.47
N ASN A 113 10.86 -14.17 11.15
CA ASN A 113 11.28 -15.55 10.94
C ASN A 113 11.23 -15.95 9.46
N GLY A 114 10.46 -15.23 8.65
CA GLY A 114 10.36 -15.36 7.20
C GLY A 114 11.07 -14.23 6.46
N GLN A 115 10.41 -13.65 5.48
CA GLN A 115 10.96 -12.54 4.68
C GLN A 115 10.03 -11.33 4.76
N ALA A 116 10.61 -10.16 5.00
CA ALA A 116 9.94 -8.87 4.90
C ALA A 116 10.83 -7.90 4.14
N ASN A 117 10.31 -7.36 3.04
CA ASN A 117 11.02 -6.44 2.17
C ASN A 117 10.29 -5.10 2.13
N ALA A 118 11.03 -3.99 2.30
CA ALA A 118 10.47 -2.64 2.25
C ALA A 118 11.24 -1.80 1.22
N TYR A 119 10.56 -1.32 0.19
CA TYR A 119 11.22 -0.55 -0.88
C TYR A 119 10.26 0.40 -1.59
N TYR A 120 10.82 1.51 -2.09
CA TYR A 120 10.08 2.59 -2.74
C TYR A 120 8.95 3.19 -1.88
N ASN A 121 9.07 3.12 -0.55
CA ASN A 121 8.14 3.80 0.34
C ASN A 121 8.59 5.24 0.58
N HIS A 122 7.64 6.15 0.67
CA HIS A 122 7.87 7.55 1.02
C HIS A 122 7.34 7.78 2.44
N ILE A 123 8.26 7.96 3.38
CA ILE A 123 7.98 8.13 4.81
C ILE A 123 8.42 9.53 5.20
N ASP A 124 7.53 10.30 5.81
CA ASP A 124 7.80 11.67 6.21
C ASP A 124 9.06 11.79 7.09
N ASN A 125 9.83 12.86 6.89
CA ASN A 125 11.08 13.09 7.60
C ASN A 125 10.90 13.43 9.09
N GLY A 126 9.68 13.64 9.55
CA GLY A 126 9.35 13.84 10.98
C GLY A 126 9.26 12.54 11.80
N PHE A 127 9.47 11.36 11.21
CA PHE A 127 9.44 10.09 11.94
C PHE A 127 10.71 9.87 12.78
N ASN A 128 10.54 9.42 14.03
CA ASN A 128 11.64 9.06 14.93
C ASN A 128 12.42 7.84 14.39
N SER A 129 11.69 6.88 13.85
CA SER A 129 12.23 5.69 13.19
C SER A 129 11.41 5.39 11.95
N PRO A 130 11.80 5.95 10.80
CA PRO A 130 11.06 5.69 9.55
C PRO A 130 10.95 4.20 9.22
N ILE A 131 12.01 3.45 9.47
CA ILE A 131 12.05 2.00 9.33
C ILE A 131 12.67 1.43 10.61
N ALA A 132 11.95 0.54 11.28
CA ALA A 132 12.32 -0.07 12.55
C ALA A 132 12.11 -1.60 12.53
N GLY A 133 12.76 -2.27 13.50
CA GLY A 133 12.72 -3.73 13.61
C GLY A 133 13.59 -4.42 12.57
N SER A 134 13.20 -5.63 12.18
CA SER A 134 13.99 -6.47 11.29
C SER A 134 13.37 -6.57 9.90
N LEU A 135 14.15 -6.34 8.87
CA LEU A 135 13.78 -6.53 7.46
C LEU A 135 14.79 -7.44 6.77
N THR A 136 14.34 -8.25 5.83
CA THR A 136 15.23 -9.02 4.95
C THR A 136 15.92 -8.10 3.96
N PHE A 137 15.15 -7.14 3.42
CA PHE A 137 15.65 -6.12 2.50
C PHE A 137 14.98 -4.78 2.77
N SER A 138 15.77 -3.72 2.70
CA SER A 138 15.29 -2.34 2.73
C SER A 138 16.08 -1.52 1.71
N GLY A 139 15.41 -0.91 0.74
CA GLY A 139 16.07 -0.13 -0.31
C GLY A 139 15.16 0.82 -1.04
N ASN A 140 15.74 1.87 -1.61
CA ASN A 140 15.01 2.89 -2.37
C ASN A 140 13.83 3.54 -1.61
N ASN A 141 13.85 3.52 -0.27
CA ASN A 141 12.87 4.23 0.53
C ASN A 141 13.29 5.68 0.72
N THR A 142 12.38 6.61 0.54
CA THR A 142 12.60 8.04 0.83
C THR A 142 12.13 8.34 2.25
N THR A 143 13.04 8.79 3.12
CA THR A 143 12.76 9.05 4.54
C THR A 143 13.24 10.43 5.01
N ASN A 144 13.78 11.21 4.11
CA ASN A 144 14.42 12.51 4.37
C ASN A 144 13.70 13.70 3.74
N SER A 145 12.51 13.50 3.24
CA SER A 145 11.68 14.53 2.62
C SER A 145 10.32 14.62 3.30
N PRO A 146 9.74 15.82 3.44
CA PRO A 146 8.39 15.95 3.95
C PRO A 146 7.41 15.30 2.98
N VAL A 147 6.39 14.64 3.53
CA VAL A 147 5.28 14.07 2.78
C VAL A 147 4.04 14.93 3.04
N GLY A 148 3.60 15.68 2.02
CA GLY A 148 2.37 16.48 2.12
C GLY A 148 1.17 15.71 1.58
N ILE A 149 0.15 15.49 2.41
CA ILE A 149 -1.08 14.77 2.05
C ILE A 149 -2.29 15.68 2.30
N ASN A 150 -3.23 15.72 1.36
CA ASN A 150 -4.55 16.29 1.60
C ASN A 150 -5.35 15.31 2.49
N LEU A 151 -5.59 15.67 3.74
CA LEU A 151 -6.23 14.78 4.73
C LEU A 151 -7.73 14.50 4.45
N THR A 152 -8.34 15.24 3.54
CA THR A 152 -9.73 14.95 3.11
C THR A 152 -9.77 13.86 2.05
N THR A 153 -8.85 13.91 1.10
CA THR A 153 -8.89 13.05 -0.10
C THR A 153 -7.79 12.00 -0.14
N GLY A 154 -6.68 12.19 0.56
CA GLY A 154 -5.49 11.34 0.47
C GLY A 154 -4.57 11.64 -0.72
N VAL A 155 -4.90 12.66 -1.50
CA VAL A 155 -4.09 13.11 -2.65
C VAL A 155 -2.80 13.74 -2.16
N LEU A 156 -1.70 13.48 -2.82
CA LEU A 156 -0.40 14.09 -2.57
C LEU A 156 -0.42 15.57 -3.00
N ASN A 157 0.21 16.41 -2.21
CA ASN A 157 0.38 17.82 -2.60
C ASN A 157 1.30 17.95 -3.83
N PRO A 158 1.07 18.91 -4.71
CA PRO A 158 1.92 19.15 -5.87
C PRO A 158 3.40 19.30 -5.49
N GLY A 159 4.29 18.69 -6.27
CA GLY A 159 5.74 18.71 -6.03
C GLY A 159 6.23 17.72 -4.97
N ASN A 160 5.36 16.84 -4.48
CA ASN A 160 5.76 15.75 -3.60
C ASN A 160 6.66 14.75 -4.34
N THR A 161 7.74 14.31 -3.70
CA THR A 161 8.70 13.34 -4.28
C THR A 161 8.12 11.95 -4.46
N ALA A 162 6.95 11.66 -3.89
CA ALA A 162 6.23 10.41 -4.08
C ALA A 162 5.46 10.35 -5.42
N ILE A 163 5.24 11.51 -6.06
CA ILE A 163 4.71 11.59 -7.43
C ILE A 163 5.82 11.11 -8.38
N ASP A 164 5.52 10.16 -9.26
CA ASP A 164 6.47 9.42 -10.09
C ASP A 164 7.61 8.76 -9.28
N GLY A 165 7.44 8.63 -7.96
CA GLY A 165 8.45 8.15 -7.03
C GLY A 165 8.32 6.68 -6.64
N GLY A 166 7.39 5.96 -7.21
CA GLY A 166 7.18 4.53 -6.96
C GLY A 166 8.21 3.64 -7.65
N ASN A 167 8.01 2.33 -7.52
CA ASN A 167 8.86 1.34 -8.16
C ASN A 167 8.79 1.48 -9.69
N PRO A 168 9.91 1.72 -10.39
CA PRO A 168 9.92 1.92 -11.84
C PRO A 168 9.75 0.63 -12.65
N ALA A 169 9.46 -0.51 -12.02
CA ALA A 169 9.14 -1.72 -12.75
C ALA A 169 7.73 -1.65 -13.35
N ASN A 170 7.57 -2.16 -14.56
CA ASN A 170 6.35 -2.08 -15.36
C ASN A 170 5.03 -2.39 -14.64
N PRO A 171 4.91 -3.40 -13.75
CA PRO A 171 3.64 -3.69 -13.09
C PRO A 171 3.10 -2.57 -12.19
N PHE A 172 3.93 -1.56 -11.90
CA PHE A 172 3.62 -0.46 -10.97
C PHE A 172 3.40 0.89 -11.67
N TYR A 173 3.41 0.91 -13.00
CA TYR A 173 3.14 2.13 -13.76
C TYR A 173 1.68 2.59 -13.58
N ASP A 174 1.50 3.90 -13.64
CA ASP A 174 0.19 4.54 -13.66
C ASP A 174 -0.57 4.26 -14.97
N LEU A 175 -1.86 4.55 -14.98
CA LEU A 175 -2.70 4.31 -16.17
C LEU A 175 -2.33 5.20 -17.35
N ASP A 176 -1.63 6.30 -17.12
CA ASP A 176 -1.08 7.18 -18.17
C ASP A 176 0.29 6.72 -18.69
N LEU A 177 0.78 5.58 -18.18
CA LEU A 177 2.04 4.93 -18.56
C LEU A 177 3.30 5.64 -18.06
N THR A 178 3.17 6.56 -17.11
CA THR A 178 4.32 7.11 -16.37
C THR A 178 4.77 6.15 -15.27
N VAL A 179 5.91 6.44 -14.65
CA VAL A 179 6.33 5.74 -13.43
C VAL A 179 5.25 5.96 -12.39
N GLY A 180 4.81 4.89 -11.74
CA GLY A 180 3.70 4.98 -10.79
C GLY A 180 4.01 5.87 -9.60
N ASP A 181 3.00 6.63 -9.17
CA ASP A 181 3.04 7.33 -7.90
C ASP A 181 3.14 6.34 -6.74
N ALA A 182 3.85 6.68 -5.68
CA ALA A 182 3.62 6.03 -4.40
C ALA A 182 2.31 6.54 -3.79
N GLY A 183 1.67 5.71 -2.96
CA GLY A 183 0.41 6.06 -2.29
C GLY A 183 -0.86 5.59 -3.01
N ALA A 184 -2.00 5.91 -2.43
CA ALA A 184 -3.31 5.35 -2.79
C ALA A 184 -3.76 5.67 -4.23
N TYR A 185 -3.21 6.71 -4.83
CA TYR A 185 -3.57 7.15 -6.18
C TYR A 185 -2.64 6.59 -7.26
N GLY A 186 -1.53 5.97 -6.87
CA GLY A 186 -0.57 5.41 -7.80
C GLY A 186 -0.93 4.01 -8.30
N GLY A 187 -0.34 3.66 -9.43
CA GLY A 187 -0.47 2.36 -10.08
C GLY A 187 -1.84 2.08 -10.68
N SER A 188 -1.97 0.89 -11.23
CA SER A 188 -3.18 0.46 -11.96
C SER A 188 -4.47 0.42 -11.12
N PHE A 189 -4.36 0.32 -9.79
CA PHE A 189 -5.53 0.24 -8.90
C PHE A 189 -5.81 1.55 -8.16
N SER A 190 -5.45 2.68 -8.75
CA SER A 190 -5.63 4.01 -8.19
C SER A 190 -6.96 4.20 -7.46
N LEU A 191 -6.91 4.79 -6.25
CA LEU A 191 -8.09 5.09 -5.44
C LEU A 191 -9.11 5.96 -6.19
N ALA A 192 -8.65 6.78 -7.14
CA ALA A 192 -9.54 7.59 -8.00
C ALA A 192 -10.55 6.76 -8.79
N ASN A 193 -10.29 5.47 -8.99
CA ASN A 193 -11.17 4.55 -9.72
C ASN A 193 -12.28 3.93 -8.85
N TYR A 194 -12.34 4.23 -7.55
CA TYR A 194 -13.30 3.64 -6.62
C TYR A 194 -14.30 4.67 -6.11
N PHE A 195 -15.49 4.18 -5.71
CA PHE A 195 -16.49 5.00 -5.03
C PHE A 195 -15.93 5.53 -3.67
N PRO A 196 -16.23 6.75 -3.25
CA PRO A 196 -17.09 7.75 -3.86
C PRO A 196 -16.42 8.69 -4.87
N LEU A 197 -15.11 8.57 -5.09
CA LEU A 197 -14.36 9.49 -5.97
C LEU A 197 -14.77 9.32 -7.44
N HIS A 198 -15.21 8.13 -7.78
CA HIS A 198 -15.79 7.86 -9.08
C HIS A 198 -17.17 7.24 -8.93
N SER A 199 -18.16 7.82 -9.58
CA SER A 199 -19.55 7.36 -9.57
C SER A 199 -20.02 7.10 -11.01
N GLY A 200 -20.29 5.82 -11.30
CA GLY A 200 -20.87 5.38 -12.58
C GLY A 200 -19.91 5.44 -13.78
N GLY A 201 -20.33 4.81 -14.88
CA GLY A 201 -19.57 4.70 -16.12
C GLY A 201 -18.55 3.57 -16.16
N ALA A 202 -18.22 3.13 -17.38
CA ALA A 202 -17.18 2.14 -17.61
C ALA A 202 -15.79 2.76 -17.38
N ARG A 203 -14.89 2.00 -16.77
CA ARG A 203 -13.52 2.45 -16.53
C ARG A 203 -12.52 1.31 -16.49
N ILE A 204 -11.29 1.63 -16.85
CA ILE A 204 -10.15 0.73 -16.73
C ILE A 204 -9.52 0.96 -15.36
N TYR A 205 -9.32 -0.10 -14.59
CA TYR A 205 -8.63 -0.05 -13.30
C TYR A 205 -7.25 -0.73 -13.32
N SER A 206 -6.95 -1.48 -14.37
CA SER A 206 -5.66 -2.15 -14.51
C SER A 206 -5.26 -2.26 -15.97
N VAL A 207 -4.01 -1.95 -16.26
CA VAL A 207 -3.38 -2.15 -17.57
C VAL A 207 -2.09 -2.92 -17.38
N ALA A 208 -1.87 -3.92 -18.23
CA ALA A 208 -0.61 -4.65 -18.31
C ALA A 208 -0.10 -4.65 -19.75
N PHE A 209 1.15 -4.27 -19.93
CA PHE A 209 1.82 -4.18 -21.23
C PHE A 209 3.29 -4.59 -21.09
N PRO A 210 3.95 -5.07 -22.14
CA PRO A 210 5.37 -5.37 -22.11
C PRO A 210 6.19 -4.07 -22.10
N PHE A 211 7.20 -4.01 -21.23
CA PHE A 211 8.09 -2.84 -21.11
C PHE A 211 8.95 -2.59 -22.35
N ASN A 212 9.38 -3.66 -23.02
CA ASN A 212 10.20 -3.60 -24.21
C ASN A 212 9.57 -4.41 -25.34
N ILE A 213 9.49 -3.81 -26.52
CA ILE A 213 9.04 -4.47 -27.73
C ILE A 213 10.15 -4.34 -28.78
N ARG A 214 10.53 -5.46 -29.37
CA ARG A 214 11.42 -5.45 -30.52
C ARG A 214 10.61 -5.08 -31.77
N SER A 215 11.23 -4.29 -32.66
CA SER A 215 10.64 -3.98 -33.96
C SER A 215 10.19 -5.26 -34.69
N GLY A 216 8.98 -5.26 -35.21
CA GLY A 216 8.37 -6.41 -35.85
C GLY A 216 7.57 -7.35 -34.94
N ASN A 217 7.59 -7.17 -33.63
CA ASN A 217 6.77 -7.94 -32.71
C ASN A 217 5.41 -7.29 -32.46
N THR A 218 4.43 -8.11 -32.07
CA THR A 218 3.09 -7.63 -31.69
C THR A 218 3.10 -7.07 -30.27
N LEU A 219 2.55 -5.87 -30.07
CA LEU A 219 2.28 -5.32 -28.75
C LEU A 219 1.00 -5.96 -28.17
N ASN A 220 1.15 -6.74 -27.13
CA ASN A 220 0.03 -7.28 -26.38
C ASN A 220 -0.25 -6.42 -25.14
N VAL A 221 -1.35 -5.67 -25.15
CA VAL A 221 -1.85 -4.89 -24.02
C VAL A 221 -3.06 -5.61 -23.44
N LYS A 222 -3.05 -5.84 -22.15
CA LYS A 222 -4.23 -6.34 -21.40
C LYS A 222 -4.76 -5.23 -20.52
N ALA A 223 -6.04 -4.93 -20.63
CA ALA A 223 -6.73 -4.00 -19.76
C ALA A 223 -7.86 -4.71 -19.04
N SER A 224 -8.03 -4.41 -17.76
CA SER A 224 -9.19 -4.83 -16.97
C SER A 224 -9.99 -3.60 -16.57
N GLY A 225 -11.29 -3.68 -16.74
CA GLY A 225 -12.22 -2.60 -16.45
C GLY A 225 -13.52 -3.13 -15.88
N TYR A 226 -14.32 -2.23 -15.34
CA TYR A 226 -15.70 -2.53 -14.94
C TYR A 226 -16.62 -1.36 -15.26
N GLU A 227 -17.89 -1.67 -15.39
CA GLU A 227 -18.97 -0.71 -15.48
C GLU A 227 -19.85 -0.85 -14.24
N ASP A 228 -20.05 0.26 -13.54
CA ASP A 228 -20.99 0.27 -12.43
C ASP A 228 -22.41 0.25 -12.97
N ARG A 229 -22.96 -0.95 -13.13
CA ARG A 229 -24.37 -1.12 -13.45
C ARG A 229 -25.18 -0.90 -12.18
N LYS A 230 -25.79 0.26 -12.04
CA LYS A 230 -26.84 0.43 -11.05
C LYS A 230 -27.88 -0.66 -11.33
N SER A 231 -28.02 -1.62 -10.40
CA SER A 231 -29.16 -2.51 -10.40
C SER A 231 -30.38 -1.65 -10.20
N VAL A 232 -31.17 -1.46 -11.26
CA VAL A 232 -32.50 -0.90 -11.15
C VAL A 232 -33.34 -1.99 -10.49
N VAL A 233 -33.62 -1.84 -9.20
CA VAL A 233 -34.59 -2.60 -8.44
C VAL A 233 -35.95 -1.92 -8.58
#